data_fcb434c388bf2c29259b9c0d7cd7d465
#
_entry.id   fcb434c388bf2c29259b9c0d7cd7d465
#
_cell.length_a   1.000
_cell.length_b   1.000
_cell.length_c   1.000
_cell.angle_alpha   90.00
_cell.angle_beta   90.00
_cell.angle_gamma   90.00
#
_symmetry.space_group_name_H-M   'P 1'
#
loop_
_entity.id
_entity.type
_entity.pdbx_description
1 polymer ?
#
loop_
_entity_poly.entity_id
_entity_poly.type
_entity_poly.pdbx_seq_one_letter_code
_entity_poly.pdbx_strand_id
1 'polypeptide(L)'
;MRWLRVTAHFTEAHDDASLPHEAFVAVGCSGTEQSADGLTVAGYLPDTTGAWTKVAEVGEQLFALGACEVDVNRIEEQDWAESWRQFFVRRSLGNRIVIVPAWEKFEPREGEIAIVLEPGQAFGTGEHATTQLCLELLERIVSPGDRVLDVGTGSGVLAILCARLGATVWATEREEAAVQSAQHNFERNDVSVRLIHTELLPRPQEGDAFDIVVANIVSAAHIRMAQEVARALRPGGRWLVSGVIPENWQGVLAAAEAAGFALHERVERGGWVAAVFRSGTRHSRVDGRH
;
A
#
# COMPACT_ATOMS: atom_id res chain seq x y z
N MET A 1 18.27 13.12 -10.39
CA MET A 1 17.84 12.05 -11.31
C MET A 1 16.95 12.68 -12.38
N ARG A 2 16.85 12.13 -13.60
CA ARG A 2 15.93 12.64 -14.62
C ARG A 2 14.73 11.74 -14.70
N TRP A 3 13.59 12.33 -15.01
CA TRP A 3 12.31 11.62 -15.13
C TRP A 3 11.69 11.86 -16.48
N LEU A 4 10.91 10.90 -16.95
CA LEU A 4 10.01 11.02 -18.09
C LEU A 4 8.58 11.16 -17.55
N ARG A 5 7.94 12.28 -17.82
CA ARG A 5 6.50 12.46 -17.64
C ARG A 5 5.82 12.05 -18.92
N VAL A 6 5.03 11.00 -18.86
CA VAL A 6 4.20 10.52 -19.97
C VAL A 6 2.78 10.96 -19.70
N THR A 7 2.20 11.76 -20.60
CA THR A 7 0.87 12.35 -20.44
C THR A 7 -0.04 11.84 -21.55
N ALA A 8 -1.16 11.24 -21.20
CA ALA A 8 -2.21 10.83 -22.12
C ALA A 8 -3.34 11.85 -22.09
N HIS A 9 -3.85 12.21 -23.27
CA HIS A 9 -4.98 13.09 -23.46
C HIS A 9 -6.16 12.31 -24.04
N PHE A 10 -7.34 12.54 -23.49
CA PHE A 10 -8.58 11.90 -23.90
C PHE A 10 -9.58 12.97 -24.37
N THR A 11 -10.41 12.66 -25.35
CA THR A 11 -11.47 13.57 -25.82
C THR A 11 -12.68 13.57 -24.89
N GLU A 12 -12.89 12.49 -24.17
CA GLU A 12 -13.94 12.31 -23.17
C GLU A 12 -13.35 11.63 -21.94
N ALA A 13 -13.89 11.92 -20.75
CA ALA A 13 -13.45 11.25 -19.53
C ALA A 13 -13.75 9.74 -19.64
N HIS A 14 -12.79 8.91 -19.23
CA HIS A 14 -12.94 7.46 -19.29
C HIS A 14 -14.02 7.00 -18.29
N ASP A 15 -14.93 6.13 -18.71
CA ASP A 15 -16.00 5.59 -17.85
C ASP A 15 -15.44 4.88 -16.61
N ASP A 16 -14.30 4.20 -16.76
CA ASP A 16 -13.50 3.66 -15.67
C ASP A 16 -12.18 4.44 -15.54
N ALA A 17 -12.18 5.41 -14.64
CA ALA A 17 -11.02 6.26 -14.36
C ALA A 17 -9.77 5.48 -13.87
N SER A 18 -9.92 4.22 -13.44
CA SER A 18 -8.80 3.39 -12.97
C SER A 18 -7.94 2.84 -14.09
N LEU A 19 -8.51 2.57 -15.27
CA LEU A 19 -7.82 1.87 -16.37
C LEU A 19 -6.58 2.62 -16.88
N PRO A 20 -6.60 3.94 -17.14
CA PRO A 20 -5.39 4.66 -17.54
C PRO A 20 -4.32 4.63 -16.44
N HIS A 21 -4.70 4.69 -15.16
CA HIS A 21 -3.77 4.57 -14.05
C HIS A 21 -3.13 3.18 -13.96
N GLU A 22 -3.91 2.12 -14.19
CA GLU A 22 -3.42 0.74 -14.21
C GLU A 22 -2.39 0.51 -15.32
N ALA A 23 -2.58 1.11 -16.51
CA ALA A 23 -1.61 1.05 -17.59
C ALA A 23 -0.25 1.64 -17.17
N PHE A 24 -0.25 2.76 -16.47
CA PHE A 24 0.97 3.35 -15.92
C PHE A 24 1.61 2.49 -14.84
N VAL A 25 0.82 1.93 -13.94
CA VAL A 25 1.30 1.05 -12.87
C VAL A 25 1.91 -0.23 -13.45
N ALA A 26 1.32 -0.80 -14.49
CA ALA A 26 1.80 -2.03 -15.14
C ALA A 26 3.23 -1.92 -15.68
N VAL A 27 3.63 -0.74 -16.17
CA VAL A 27 5.01 -0.49 -16.64
C VAL A 27 5.94 0.01 -15.53
N GLY A 28 5.45 0.13 -14.30
CA GLY A 28 6.23 0.53 -13.12
C GLY A 28 6.43 2.04 -13.01
N CYS A 29 5.43 2.84 -13.35
CA CYS A 29 5.42 4.26 -13.02
C CYS A 29 5.37 4.47 -11.50
N SER A 30 6.14 5.43 -11.02
CA SER A 30 6.28 5.74 -9.60
C SER A 30 5.13 6.59 -9.02
N GLY A 31 4.27 7.11 -9.89
CA GLY A 31 3.08 7.88 -9.51
C GLY A 31 2.29 8.26 -10.75
N THR A 32 1.01 8.55 -10.56
CA THR A 32 0.09 8.99 -11.60
C THR A 32 -0.71 10.20 -11.12
N GLU A 33 -1.06 11.08 -12.02
CA GLU A 33 -1.92 12.23 -11.76
C GLU A 33 -3.02 12.31 -12.81
N GLN A 34 -4.17 12.85 -12.45
CA GLN A 34 -5.29 13.07 -13.35
C GLN A 34 -5.79 14.51 -13.22
N SER A 35 -6.13 15.13 -14.33
CA SER A 35 -6.78 16.45 -14.33
C SER A 35 -8.18 16.39 -13.72
N ALA A 36 -8.65 17.53 -13.19
CA ALA A 36 -9.95 17.62 -12.55
C ALA A 36 -11.14 17.29 -13.48
N ASP A 37 -10.97 17.48 -14.78
CA ASP A 37 -11.96 17.16 -15.82
C ASP A 37 -11.87 15.70 -16.30
N GLY A 38 -10.86 14.95 -15.83
CA GLY A 38 -10.64 13.56 -16.22
C GLY A 38 -10.08 13.35 -17.62
N LEU A 39 -9.77 14.43 -18.36
CA LEU A 39 -9.33 14.36 -19.75
C LEU A 39 -7.83 14.15 -19.92
N THR A 40 -7.06 14.27 -18.86
CA THR A 40 -5.61 14.10 -18.91
C THR A 40 -5.16 13.20 -17.77
N VAL A 41 -4.38 12.18 -18.09
CA VAL A 41 -3.72 11.32 -17.10
C VAL A 41 -2.23 11.27 -17.39
N ALA A 42 -1.40 11.49 -16.40
CA ALA A 42 0.04 11.41 -16.54
C ALA A 42 0.67 10.42 -15.56
N GLY A 43 1.78 9.82 -15.97
CA GLY A 43 2.59 8.92 -15.15
C GLY A 43 4.08 9.28 -15.25
N TYR A 44 4.85 8.87 -14.24
CA TYR A 44 6.25 9.23 -14.10
C TYR A 44 7.15 8.00 -14.11
N LEU A 45 8.11 7.98 -15.02
CA LEU A 45 9.12 6.91 -15.15
C LEU A 45 10.53 7.49 -14.94
N PRO A 46 11.43 6.80 -14.21
CA PRO A 46 12.84 7.19 -14.15
C PRO A 46 13.47 7.13 -15.56
N ASP A 47 14.19 8.17 -15.99
CA ASP A 47 14.91 8.21 -17.29
C ASP A 47 16.19 7.34 -17.19
N THR A 48 15.99 6.03 -17.17
CA THR A 48 17.03 5.00 -17.09
C THR A 48 17.10 4.17 -18.37
N THR A 49 18.10 3.29 -18.46
CA THR A 49 18.19 2.34 -19.58
C THR A 49 16.92 1.49 -19.67
N GLY A 50 16.24 1.52 -20.82
CA GLY A 50 14.97 0.81 -21.04
C GLY A 50 13.70 1.62 -20.72
N ALA A 51 13.82 2.85 -20.19
CA ALA A 51 12.66 3.70 -19.92
C ALA A 51 11.81 3.96 -21.18
N TRP A 52 12.44 4.19 -22.32
CA TRP A 52 11.75 4.44 -23.59
C TRP A 52 10.98 3.21 -24.13
N THR A 53 11.42 1.99 -23.79
CA THR A 53 10.64 0.78 -24.09
C THR A 53 9.35 0.77 -23.28
N LYS A 54 9.42 1.11 -22.00
CA LYS A 54 8.26 1.24 -21.12
C LYS A 54 7.31 2.36 -21.55
N VAL A 55 7.87 3.48 -22.02
CA VAL A 55 7.08 4.59 -22.61
C VAL A 55 6.31 4.12 -23.83
N ALA A 56 6.94 3.36 -24.73
CA ALA A 56 6.25 2.81 -25.90
C ALA A 56 5.13 1.84 -25.48
N GLU A 57 5.42 0.94 -24.54
CA GLU A 57 4.46 -0.06 -24.03
C GLU A 57 3.25 0.60 -23.37
N VAL A 58 3.46 1.59 -22.49
CA VAL A 58 2.33 2.30 -21.87
C VAL A 58 1.58 3.15 -22.90
N GLY A 59 2.26 3.75 -23.86
CA GLY A 59 1.64 4.52 -24.94
C GLY A 59 0.67 3.67 -25.75
N GLU A 60 1.08 2.45 -26.14
CA GLU A 60 0.18 1.51 -26.85
C GLU A 60 -1.07 1.17 -26.03
N GLN A 61 -0.91 0.93 -24.73
CA GLN A 61 -2.04 0.65 -23.83
C GLN A 61 -2.98 1.86 -23.71
N LEU A 62 -2.43 3.07 -23.55
CA LEU A 62 -3.22 4.31 -23.44
C LEU A 62 -3.99 4.63 -24.74
N PHE A 63 -3.37 4.43 -25.90
CA PHE A 63 -4.08 4.54 -27.18
C PHE A 63 -5.20 3.49 -27.33
N ALA A 64 -4.97 2.26 -26.88
CA ALA A 64 -6.02 1.23 -26.85
C ALA A 64 -7.18 1.57 -25.91
N LEU A 65 -6.93 2.38 -24.87
CA LEU A 65 -7.94 2.94 -23.97
C LEU A 65 -8.60 4.22 -24.51
N GLY A 66 -8.26 4.67 -25.72
CA GLY A 66 -8.89 5.81 -26.37
C GLY A 66 -8.17 7.15 -26.19
N ALA A 67 -6.93 7.15 -25.74
CA ALA A 67 -6.13 8.38 -25.77
C ALA A 67 -5.99 8.89 -27.20
N CYS A 68 -6.21 10.19 -27.41
CA CYS A 68 -6.03 10.85 -28.70
C CYS A 68 -4.59 11.33 -28.92
N GLU A 69 -3.84 11.53 -27.85
CA GLU A 69 -2.46 11.99 -27.87
C GLU A 69 -1.72 11.46 -26.63
N VAL A 70 -0.43 11.16 -26.79
CA VAL A 70 0.46 10.80 -25.67
C VAL A 70 1.75 11.61 -25.81
N ASP A 71 1.96 12.50 -24.86
CA ASP A 71 3.15 13.35 -24.78
C ASP A 71 4.18 12.77 -23.81
N VAL A 72 5.48 12.99 -24.14
CA VAL A 72 6.58 12.60 -23.26
C VAL A 72 7.52 13.78 -23.03
N ASN A 73 7.63 14.21 -21.80
CA ASN A 73 8.49 15.31 -21.40
C ASN A 73 9.55 14.82 -20.42
N ARG A 74 10.81 15.28 -20.63
CA ARG A 74 11.85 15.11 -19.63
C ARG A 74 11.73 16.19 -18.58
N ILE A 75 11.75 15.77 -17.32
CA ILE A 75 11.74 16.69 -16.18
C ILE A 75 12.95 16.42 -15.29
N GLU A 76 13.56 17.49 -14.78
CA GLU A 76 14.60 17.38 -13.78
C GLU A 76 13.97 17.06 -12.41
N GLU A 77 14.72 16.37 -11.57
CA GLU A 77 14.25 15.92 -10.24
C GLU A 77 13.74 17.08 -9.36
N GLN A 78 14.35 18.26 -9.47
CA GLN A 78 13.91 19.44 -8.73
C GLN A 78 12.53 19.93 -9.17
N ASP A 79 12.28 20.00 -10.46
CA ASP A 79 10.99 20.44 -11.00
C ASP A 79 9.87 19.44 -10.68
N TRP A 80 10.19 18.14 -10.69
CA TRP A 80 9.27 17.08 -10.29
C TRP A 80 8.97 17.16 -8.79
N ALA A 81 9.98 17.27 -7.94
CA ALA A 81 9.79 17.34 -6.49
C ALA A 81 8.98 18.58 -6.07
N GLU A 82 9.15 19.71 -6.74
CA GLU A 82 8.40 20.95 -6.45
C GLU A 82 6.95 20.86 -6.94
N SER A 83 6.71 20.37 -8.16
CA SER A 83 5.36 20.23 -8.70
C SER A 83 4.53 19.21 -7.91
N TRP A 84 5.18 18.17 -7.39
CA TRP A 84 4.53 17.12 -6.63
C TRP A 84 4.22 17.52 -5.17
N ARG A 85 5.08 18.33 -4.53
CA ARG A 85 4.85 18.86 -3.18
C ARG A 85 3.54 19.62 -3.04
N GLN A 86 3.07 20.32 -4.07
CA GLN A 86 1.82 21.07 -4.04
C GLN A 86 0.56 20.16 -3.98
N PHE A 87 0.67 18.91 -4.40
CA PHE A 87 -0.44 17.93 -4.36
C PHE A 87 -0.45 17.11 -3.08
N PHE A 88 0.72 16.90 -2.45
CA PHE A 88 0.78 16.19 -1.18
C PHE A 88 0.50 17.14 -0.02
N VAL A 89 -0.75 17.18 0.38
CA VAL A 89 -1.23 18.06 1.45
C VAL A 89 -1.55 17.26 2.71
N ARG A 90 -1.47 17.94 3.86
CA ARG A 90 -1.90 17.38 5.13
C ARG A 90 -3.32 16.85 5.07
N ARG A 91 -3.54 15.66 5.62
CA ARG A 91 -4.82 14.96 5.55
C ARG A 91 -5.17 14.27 6.86
N SER A 92 -6.40 14.48 7.34
CA SER A 92 -6.95 13.73 8.48
C SER A 92 -7.67 12.48 7.98
N LEU A 93 -7.43 11.35 8.62
CA LEU A 93 -8.01 10.03 8.29
C LEU A 93 -8.50 9.35 9.57
N GLY A 94 -9.52 8.49 9.43
CA GLY A 94 -10.09 7.79 10.59
C GLY A 94 -10.58 8.79 11.66
N ASN A 95 -10.30 8.48 12.93
CA ASN A 95 -10.70 9.33 14.04
C ASN A 95 -9.57 10.25 14.52
N ARG A 96 -8.31 9.78 14.48
CA ARG A 96 -7.17 10.44 15.12
C ARG A 96 -5.95 10.60 14.22
N ILE A 97 -5.93 9.99 13.04
CA ILE A 97 -4.77 9.93 12.17
C ILE A 97 -4.63 11.22 11.38
N VAL A 98 -3.44 11.80 11.38
CA VAL A 98 -3.09 12.95 10.54
C VAL A 98 -1.82 12.61 9.76
N ILE A 99 -1.92 12.51 8.44
CA ILE A 99 -0.77 12.39 7.55
C ILE A 99 -0.21 13.80 7.32
N VAL A 100 1.06 14.00 7.55
CA VAL A 100 1.73 15.30 7.49
C VAL A 100 2.90 15.22 6.50
N PRO A 101 2.96 16.11 5.49
CA PRO A 101 4.14 16.23 4.64
C PRO A 101 5.40 16.57 5.45
N ALA A 102 6.54 15.96 5.12
CA ALA A 102 7.79 16.15 5.86
C ALA A 102 8.31 17.61 5.87
N TRP A 103 7.87 18.44 4.95
CA TRP A 103 8.20 19.87 4.86
C TRP A 103 7.23 20.78 5.62
N GLU A 104 6.14 20.22 6.18
CA GLU A 104 5.15 20.97 6.94
C GLU A 104 5.43 20.89 8.44
N LYS A 105 5.42 22.04 9.12
CA LYS A 105 5.46 22.06 10.58
C LYS A 105 4.07 21.79 11.11
N PHE A 106 3.96 20.78 11.94
CA PHE A 106 2.70 20.36 12.52
C PHE A 106 2.88 19.95 13.99
N GLU A 107 2.04 20.45 14.84
CA GLU A 107 1.92 20.02 16.24
C GLU A 107 0.58 19.30 16.39
N PRO A 108 0.58 17.99 16.71
CA PRO A 108 -0.65 17.22 16.87
C PRO A 108 -1.43 17.72 18.07
N ARG A 109 -2.75 17.74 17.94
CA ARG A 109 -3.65 17.99 19.06
C ARG A 109 -3.66 16.79 20.01
N GLU A 110 -4.20 17.01 21.22
CA GLU A 110 -4.34 15.90 22.18
C GLU A 110 -5.17 14.75 21.57
N GLY A 111 -4.59 13.56 21.58
CA GLY A 111 -5.20 12.35 21.02
C GLY A 111 -4.99 12.14 19.51
N GLU A 112 -4.45 13.11 18.77
CA GLU A 112 -4.09 12.91 17.35
C GLU A 112 -2.81 12.09 17.19
N ILE A 113 -2.77 11.27 16.16
CA ILE A 113 -1.60 10.47 15.77
C ILE A 113 -1.06 11.05 14.47
N ALA A 114 -0.03 11.88 14.58
CA ALA A 114 0.65 12.43 13.41
C ALA A 114 1.60 11.39 12.82
N ILE A 115 1.54 11.23 11.50
CA ILE A 115 2.46 10.42 10.70
C ILE A 115 3.11 11.34 9.68
N VAL A 116 4.39 11.63 9.89
CA VAL A 116 5.15 12.51 9.00
C VAL A 116 5.73 11.66 7.87
N LEU A 117 5.37 11.98 6.63
CA LEU A 117 5.87 11.26 5.46
C LEU A 117 6.66 12.19 4.54
N GLU A 118 7.80 11.72 4.12
CA GLU A 118 8.43 12.22 2.92
C GLU A 118 7.97 11.33 1.77
N PRO A 119 7.08 11.84 0.95
CA PRO A 119 6.64 11.10 -0.21
C PRO A 119 7.83 10.97 -1.18
N GLY A 120 8.13 9.74 -1.55
CA GLY A 120 9.22 9.37 -2.44
C GLY A 120 8.71 8.52 -3.60
N GLN A 121 9.57 7.64 -4.09
CA GLN A 121 9.23 6.68 -5.15
C GLN A 121 8.40 5.49 -4.63
N ALA A 122 8.18 5.40 -3.32
CA ALA A 122 7.44 4.32 -2.69
C ALA A 122 5.94 4.60 -2.64
N PHE A 123 5.13 3.57 -2.90
CA PHE A 123 3.68 3.60 -2.73
C PHE A 123 3.30 3.75 -1.25
N GLY A 124 2.11 4.31 -0.96
CA GLY A 124 1.57 4.37 0.41
C GLY A 124 1.67 5.75 1.07
N THR A 125 1.53 6.83 0.30
CA THR A 125 1.52 8.22 0.81
C THR A 125 0.28 8.59 1.61
N GLY A 126 -0.71 7.69 1.74
CA GLY A 126 -1.98 7.96 2.40
C GLY A 126 -3.04 8.61 1.51
N GLU A 127 -2.74 8.88 0.24
CA GLU A 127 -3.70 9.47 -0.70
C GLU A 127 -4.63 8.43 -1.30
N HIS A 128 -4.10 7.25 -1.61
CA HIS A 128 -4.85 6.20 -2.24
C HIS A 128 -5.90 5.58 -1.30
N ALA A 129 -7.08 5.27 -1.82
CA ALA A 129 -8.20 4.69 -1.06
C ALA A 129 -7.80 3.42 -0.28
N THR A 130 -6.97 2.55 -0.87
CA THR A 130 -6.49 1.31 -0.22
C THR A 130 -5.69 1.59 1.05
N THR A 131 -4.82 2.60 1.02
CA THR A 131 -4.02 3.00 2.18
C THR A 131 -4.89 3.61 3.26
N GLN A 132 -5.86 4.46 2.88
CA GLN A 132 -6.82 5.06 3.81
C GLN A 132 -7.65 3.99 4.51
N LEU A 133 -8.18 3.02 3.76
CA LEU A 133 -8.93 1.89 4.32
C LEU A 133 -8.10 1.08 5.30
N CYS A 134 -6.82 0.79 4.98
CA CYS A 134 -5.93 0.10 5.90
C CYS A 134 -5.69 0.90 7.19
N LEU A 135 -5.41 2.20 7.08
CA LEU A 135 -5.16 3.05 8.24
C LEU A 135 -6.38 3.10 9.17
N GLU A 136 -7.58 3.30 8.62
CA GLU A 136 -8.83 3.33 9.37
C GLU A 136 -9.15 1.98 10.06
N LEU A 137 -8.87 0.87 9.38
CA LEU A 137 -9.04 -0.47 9.96
C LEU A 137 -8.01 -0.74 11.05
N LEU A 138 -6.73 -0.42 10.82
CA LEU A 138 -5.66 -0.58 11.81
C LEU A 138 -5.90 0.24 13.07
N GLU A 139 -6.37 1.49 12.94
CA GLU A 139 -6.72 2.34 14.10
C GLU A 139 -7.72 1.65 15.05
N ARG A 140 -8.64 0.83 14.50
CA ARG A 140 -9.66 0.13 15.27
C ARG A 140 -9.23 -1.23 15.81
N ILE A 141 -8.29 -1.88 15.12
CA ILE A 141 -7.96 -3.27 15.46
C ILE A 141 -6.63 -3.45 16.19
N VAL A 142 -5.70 -2.50 16.08
CA VAL A 142 -4.40 -2.59 16.76
C VAL A 142 -4.55 -2.20 18.22
N SER A 143 -3.96 -2.99 19.10
CA SER A 143 -3.89 -2.72 20.54
C SER A 143 -2.43 -2.58 20.99
N PRO A 144 -2.13 -1.78 22.04
CA PRO A 144 -0.79 -1.74 22.61
C PRO A 144 -0.30 -3.14 22.97
N GLY A 145 0.94 -3.45 22.59
CA GLY A 145 1.56 -4.75 22.83
C GLY A 145 1.31 -5.79 21.72
N ASP A 146 0.41 -5.53 20.76
CA ASP A 146 0.25 -6.42 19.59
C ASP A 146 1.56 -6.54 18.81
N ARG A 147 1.81 -7.70 18.24
CA ARG A 147 2.88 -7.95 17.28
C ARG A 147 2.30 -7.86 15.88
N VAL A 148 2.76 -6.88 15.11
CA VAL A 148 2.24 -6.60 13.77
C VAL A 148 3.30 -6.87 12.71
N LEU A 149 2.91 -7.52 11.60
CA LEU A 149 3.71 -7.65 10.39
C LEU A 149 3.05 -6.85 9.27
N ASP A 150 3.78 -5.90 8.72
CA ASP A 150 3.40 -5.13 7.52
C ASP A 150 4.14 -5.71 6.30
N VAL A 151 3.40 -6.27 5.35
CA VAL A 151 3.94 -6.97 4.18
C VAL A 151 3.84 -6.07 2.95
N GLY A 152 4.99 -5.74 2.34
CA GLY A 152 5.07 -4.75 1.27
C GLY A 152 4.81 -3.35 1.84
N THR A 153 5.64 -2.95 2.80
CA THR A 153 5.40 -1.75 3.61
C THR A 153 5.45 -0.44 2.82
N GLY A 154 6.08 -0.44 1.64
CA GLY A 154 6.20 0.74 0.78
C GLY A 154 6.82 1.94 1.50
N SER A 155 6.08 3.02 1.67
CA SER A 155 6.50 4.21 2.43
C SER A 155 6.67 3.98 3.93
N GLY A 156 6.19 2.86 4.47
CA GLY A 156 6.17 2.57 5.89
C GLY A 156 4.96 3.11 6.66
N VAL A 157 4.00 3.73 6.00
CA VAL A 157 2.89 4.44 6.67
C VAL A 157 2.07 3.56 7.60
N LEU A 158 1.77 2.30 7.19
CA LEU A 158 0.99 1.36 8.01
C LEU A 158 1.81 0.89 9.22
N ALA A 159 3.08 0.58 9.01
CA ALA A 159 4.00 0.21 10.08
C ALA A 159 4.17 1.34 11.10
N ILE A 160 4.30 2.60 10.65
CA ILE A 160 4.39 3.78 11.53
C ILE A 160 3.13 3.90 12.39
N LEU A 161 1.93 3.80 11.80
CA LEU A 161 0.68 3.84 12.55
C LEU A 161 0.65 2.77 13.64
N CYS A 162 0.96 1.52 13.29
CA CYS A 162 0.96 0.41 14.24
C CYS A 162 1.94 0.66 15.41
N ALA A 163 3.14 1.16 15.11
CA ALA A 163 4.12 1.51 16.14
C ALA A 163 3.63 2.65 17.05
N ARG A 164 3.00 3.69 16.49
CA ARG A 164 2.39 4.80 17.25
C ARG A 164 1.21 4.34 18.11
N LEU A 165 0.52 3.27 17.73
CA LEU A 165 -0.52 2.62 18.53
C LEU A 165 0.04 1.69 19.62
N GLY A 166 1.36 1.58 19.74
CA GLY A 166 2.04 0.80 20.78
C GLY A 166 2.30 -0.66 20.44
N ALA A 167 2.21 -1.02 19.16
CA ALA A 167 2.54 -2.36 18.69
C ALA A 167 4.05 -2.55 18.50
N THR A 168 4.52 -3.81 18.59
CA THR A 168 5.85 -4.23 18.13
C THR A 168 5.75 -4.59 16.65
N VAL A 169 6.43 -3.84 15.78
CA VAL A 169 6.21 -3.92 14.34
C VAL A 169 7.41 -4.51 13.61
N TRP A 170 7.11 -5.46 12.72
CA TRP A 170 8.00 -5.94 11.68
C TRP A 170 7.42 -5.49 10.33
N ALA A 171 8.29 -5.16 9.40
CA ALA A 171 7.92 -4.77 8.05
C ALA A 171 8.79 -5.51 7.03
N THR A 172 8.21 -5.92 5.92
CA THR A 172 8.94 -6.51 4.79
C THR A 172 8.75 -5.66 3.55
N GLU A 173 9.79 -5.56 2.74
CA GLU A 173 9.76 -4.89 1.44
C GLU A 173 10.78 -5.54 0.51
N ARG A 174 10.45 -5.65 -0.77
CA ARG A 174 11.32 -6.26 -1.78
C ARG A 174 12.09 -5.23 -2.62
N GLU A 175 11.53 -4.03 -2.79
CA GLU A 175 12.09 -2.96 -3.62
C GLU A 175 13.07 -2.13 -2.79
N GLU A 176 14.33 -2.08 -3.19
CA GLU A 176 15.39 -1.35 -2.47
C GLU A 176 15.04 0.13 -2.23
N ALA A 177 14.46 0.80 -3.24
CA ALA A 177 14.05 2.20 -3.11
C ALA A 177 12.94 2.40 -2.07
N ALA A 178 12.01 1.44 -1.95
CA ALA A 178 10.95 1.46 -0.95
C ALA A 178 11.51 1.14 0.45
N VAL A 179 12.47 0.23 0.57
CA VAL A 179 13.19 -0.05 1.84
C VAL A 179 13.84 1.23 2.37
N GLN A 180 14.55 1.98 1.51
CA GLN A 180 15.19 3.24 1.88
C GLN A 180 14.16 4.31 2.28
N SER A 181 13.05 4.40 1.54
CA SER A 181 11.94 5.32 1.85
C SER A 181 11.31 5.00 3.21
N ALA A 182 10.99 3.73 3.46
CA ALA A 182 10.42 3.28 4.73
C ALA A 182 11.36 3.58 5.90
N GLN A 183 12.65 3.23 5.77
CA GLN A 183 13.66 3.49 6.80
C GLN A 183 13.73 4.97 7.16
N HIS A 184 13.77 5.85 6.15
CA HIS A 184 13.80 7.29 6.34
C HIS A 184 12.54 7.82 7.05
N ASN A 185 11.37 7.32 6.66
CA ASN A 185 10.10 7.68 7.31
C ASN A 185 10.00 7.15 8.74
N PHE A 186 10.57 5.98 9.06
CA PHE A 186 10.64 5.47 10.44
C PHE A 186 11.49 6.39 11.33
N GLU A 187 12.65 6.81 10.84
CA GLU A 187 13.53 7.75 11.54
C GLU A 187 12.84 9.09 11.80
N ARG A 188 12.14 9.66 10.78
CA ARG A 188 11.39 10.91 10.92
C ARG A 188 10.28 10.84 11.96
N ASN A 189 9.68 9.68 12.11
CA ASN A 189 8.60 9.48 13.08
C ASN A 189 9.08 8.98 14.43
N ASP A 190 10.38 8.82 14.64
CA ASP A 190 10.96 8.28 15.87
C ASP A 190 10.27 6.97 16.30
N VAL A 191 10.10 6.04 15.35
CA VAL A 191 9.51 4.73 15.59
C VAL A 191 10.52 3.62 15.33
N SER A 192 10.47 2.58 16.17
CA SER A 192 11.29 1.38 16.00
C SER A 192 10.50 0.32 15.26
N VAL A 193 10.88 0.03 14.02
CA VAL A 193 10.31 -1.02 13.18
C VAL A 193 11.42 -1.94 12.71
N ARG A 194 11.22 -3.25 12.85
CA ARG A 194 12.15 -4.24 12.27
C ARG A 194 11.88 -4.38 10.78
N LEU A 195 12.59 -3.62 9.97
CA LEU A 195 12.51 -3.68 8.51
C LEU A 195 13.40 -4.81 7.96
N ILE A 196 12.85 -5.62 7.07
CA ILE A 196 13.52 -6.75 6.44
C ILE A 196 13.38 -6.60 4.93
N HIS A 197 14.50 -6.47 4.23
CA HIS A 197 14.55 -6.45 2.77
C HIS A 197 14.35 -7.88 2.24
N THR A 198 13.11 -8.22 1.90
CA THR A 198 12.73 -9.56 1.44
C THR A 198 11.38 -9.56 0.75
N GLU A 199 11.19 -10.48 -0.18
CA GLU A 199 9.89 -10.81 -0.76
C GLU A 199 9.11 -11.86 0.06
N LEU A 200 9.80 -12.53 0.98
CA LEU A 200 9.24 -13.64 1.76
C LEU A 200 8.66 -13.15 3.08
N LEU A 201 7.61 -13.84 3.56
CA LEU A 201 7.14 -13.63 4.92
C LEU A 201 8.17 -14.20 5.92
N PRO A 202 8.51 -13.44 6.96
CA PRO A 202 9.35 -13.96 8.04
C PRO A 202 8.62 -15.09 8.75
N ARG A 203 9.34 -16.17 9.01
CA ARG A 203 8.82 -17.29 9.80
C ARG A 203 9.05 -16.98 11.28
N PRO A 204 8.00 -16.71 12.07
CA PRO A 204 8.17 -16.52 13.50
C PRO A 204 8.69 -17.82 14.15
N GLN A 205 9.56 -17.68 15.13
CA GLN A 205 9.91 -18.79 16.01
C GLN A 205 8.74 -19.16 16.90
N GLU A 206 8.79 -20.31 17.55
CA GLU A 206 7.76 -20.71 18.50
C GLU A 206 7.60 -19.66 19.62
N GLY A 207 6.39 -19.14 19.79
CA GLY A 207 6.07 -18.03 20.69
C GLY A 207 6.16 -16.62 20.09
N ASP A 208 6.65 -16.48 18.85
CA ASP A 208 6.84 -15.20 18.19
C ASP A 208 5.79 -14.88 17.10
N ALA A 209 4.70 -15.64 17.06
CA ALA A 209 3.63 -15.43 16.10
C ALA A 209 3.00 -14.04 16.19
N PHE A 210 2.54 -13.53 15.04
CA PHE A 210 1.94 -12.20 14.96
C PHE A 210 0.47 -12.21 15.39
N ASP A 211 0.05 -11.10 16.00
CA ASP A 211 -1.36 -10.81 16.30
C ASP A 211 -2.09 -10.33 15.05
N ILE A 212 -1.39 -9.53 14.24
CA ILE A 212 -1.92 -8.94 13.03
C ILE A 212 -0.88 -9.06 11.92
N VAL A 213 -1.34 -9.47 10.73
CA VAL A 213 -0.62 -9.30 9.47
C VAL A 213 -1.43 -8.33 8.63
N VAL A 214 -0.81 -7.26 8.14
CA VAL A 214 -1.41 -6.34 7.19
C VAL A 214 -0.65 -6.39 5.88
N ALA A 215 -1.37 -6.32 4.76
CA ALA A 215 -0.80 -6.22 3.44
C ALA A 215 -1.70 -5.36 2.53
N ASN A 216 -1.14 -4.31 1.95
CA ASN A 216 -1.79 -3.48 0.93
C ASN A 216 -1.09 -3.73 -0.41
N ILE A 217 -1.39 -4.85 -1.03
CA ILE A 217 -0.72 -5.38 -2.23
C ILE A 217 -1.73 -5.92 -3.23
N VAL A 218 -1.27 -6.30 -4.43
CA VAL A 218 -2.14 -6.83 -5.47
C VAL A 218 -2.78 -8.17 -5.11
N SER A 219 -3.98 -8.43 -5.62
CA SER A 219 -4.81 -9.62 -5.34
C SER A 219 -4.06 -10.95 -5.52
N ALA A 220 -3.27 -11.07 -6.59
CA ALA A 220 -2.51 -12.27 -6.88
C ALA A 220 -1.47 -12.61 -5.79
N ALA A 221 -0.89 -11.60 -5.14
CA ALA A 221 0.04 -11.80 -4.03
C ALA A 221 -0.70 -12.31 -2.78
N HIS A 222 -1.85 -11.75 -2.44
CA HIS A 222 -2.70 -12.25 -1.34
C HIS A 222 -3.06 -13.72 -1.52
N ILE A 223 -3.46 -14.12 -2.72
CA ILE A 223 -3.82 -15.51 -3.03
C ILE A 223 -2.62 -16.44 -2.79
N ARG A 224 -1.42 -16.04 -3.27
CA ARG A 224 -0.22 -16.87 -3.10
C ARG A 224 0.22 -17.00 -1.65
N MET A 225 0.12 -15.91 -0.86
CA MET A 225 0.67 -15.88 0.50
C MET A 225 -0.30 -16.35 1.60
N ALA A 226 -1.57 -16.61 1.31
CA ALA A 226 -2.61 -16.91 2.30
C ALA A 226 -2.20 -18.00 3.31
N GLN A 227 -1.62 -19.11 2.82
CA GLN A 227 -1.14 -20.20 3.68
C GLN A 227 0.06 -19.81 4.57
N GLU A 228 0.94 -18.94 4.07
CA GLU A 228 2.10 -18.46 4.83
C GLU A 228 1.64 -17.48 5.92
N VAL A 229 0.69 -16.61 5.62
CA VAL A 229 0.06 -15.73 6.61
C VAL A 229 -0.60 -16.53 7.72
N ALA A 230 -1.32 -17.61 7.38
CA ALA A 230 -1.94 -18.48 8.38
C ALA A 230 -0.93 -19.15 9.32
N ARG A 231 0.30 -19.39 8.83
CA ARG A 231 1.39 -19.93 9.66
C ARG A 231 2.08 -18.86 10.51
N ALA A 232 2.11 -17.62 10.03
CA ALA A 232 2.73 -16.51 10.72
C ALA A 232 1.87 -15.95 11.87
N LEU A 233 0.55 -16.10 11.78
CA LEU A 233 -0.41 -15.63 12.77
C LEU A 233 -0.60 -16.60 13.93
N ARG A 234 -0.80 -16.05 15.12
CA ARG A 234 -1.30 -16.83 16.27
C ARG A 234 -2.75 -17.28 16.04
N PRO A 235 -3.23 -18.32 16.74
CA PRO A 235 -4.64 -18.65 16.74
C PRO A 235 -5.52 -17.46 17.14
N GLY A 236 -6.54 -17.15 16.35
CA GLY A 236 -7.40 -15.98 16.53
C GLY A 236 -6.77 -14.65 16.06
N GLY A 237 -5.57 -14.70 15.48
CA GLY A 237 -4.92 -13.53 14.87
C GLY A 237 -5.69 -12.98 13.66
N ARG A 238 -5.36 -11.79 13.23
CA ARG A 238 -6.09 -11.05 12.20
C ARG A 238 -5.19 -10.83 10.97
N TRP A 239 -5.77 -11.02 9.79
CA TRP A 239 -5.15 -10.67 8.52
C TRP A 239 -5.95 -9.54 7.87
N LEU A 240 -5.33 -8.36 7.73
CA LEU A 240 -5.88 -7.22 7.03
C LEU A 240 -5.36 -7.22 5.59
N VAL A 241 -6.26 -7.27 4.64
CA VAL A 241 -6.01 -7.30 3.19
C VAL A 241 -6.53 -6.02 2.57
N SER A 242 -5.76 -5.40 1.68
CA SER A 242 -6.19 -4.30 0.81
C SER A 242 -5.42 -4.30 -0.50
N GLY A 243 -5.74 -3.38 -1.44
CA GLY A 243 -5.18 -3.40 -2.80
C GLY A 243 -5.90 -4.40 -3.71
N VAL A 244 -7.16 -4.70 -3.41
CA VAL A 244 -8.00 -5.66 -4.12
C VAL A 244 -9.15 -4.92 -4.79
N ILE A 245 -9.34 -5.12 -6.09
CA ILE A 245 -10.52 -4.64 -6.81
C ILE A 245 -11.68 -5.63 -6.62
N PRO A 246 -12.96 -5.18 -6.71
CA PRO A 246 -14.13 -6.03 -6.48
C PRO A 246 -14.14 -7.29 -7.34
N GLU A 247 -13.68 -7.21 -8.59
CA GLU A 247 -13.62 -8.32 -9.55
C GLU A 247 -12.72 -9.45 -9.07
N ASN A 248 -11.65 -9.14 -8.37
CA ASN A 248 -10.67 -10.10 -7.85
C ASN A 248 -11.00 -10.59 -6.42
N TRP A 249 -12.01 -10.00 -5.78
CA TRP A 249 -12.35 -10.28 -4.39
C TRP A 249 -12.64 -11.75 -4.11
N GLN A 250 -13.42 -12.40 -4.99
CA GLN A 250 -13.80 -13.81 -4.79
C GLN A 250 -12.61 -14.75 -4.75
N GLY A 251 -11.57 -14.48 -5.56
CA GLY A 251 -10.33 -15.25 -5.55
C GLY A 251 -9.56 -15.10 -4.23
N VAL A 252 -9.51 -13.88 -3.69
CA VAL A 252 -8.85 -13.59 -2.40
C VAL A 252 -9.63 -14.23 -1.25
N LEU A 253 -10.96 -14.12 -1.24
CA LEU A 253 -11.83 -14.74 -0.23
C LEU A 253 -11.65 -16.26 -0.21
N ALA A 254 -11.73 -16.91 -1.36
CA ALA A 254 -11.57 -18.37 -1.46
C ALA A 254 -10.18 -18.83 -0.97
N ALA A 255 -9.12 -18.10 -1.30
CA ALA A 255 -7.77 -18.42 -0.84
C ALA A 255 -7.63 -18.25 0.69
N ALA A 256 -8.24 -17.21 1.27
CA ALA A 256 -8.26 -16.99 2.71
C ALA A 256 -9.02 -18.11 3.42
N GLU A 257 -10.21 -18.48 2.96
CA GLU A 257 -11.01 -19.57 3.52
C GLU A 257 -10.28 -20.93 3.43
N ALA A 258 -9.65 -21.23 2.30
CA ALA A 258 -8.83 -22.42 2.13
C ALA A 258 -7.61 -22.45 3.06
N ALA A 259 -7.12 -21.29 3.49
CA ALA A 259 -6.05 -21.17 4.48
C ALA A 259 -6.56 -21.21 5.93
N GLY A 260 -7.87 -21.37 6.15
CA GLY A 260 -8.48 -21.47 7.49
C GLY A 260 -8.86 -20.14 8.11
N PHE A 261 -9.02 -19.10 7.31
CA PHE A 261 -9.52 -17.81 7.76
C PHE A 261 -11.05 -17.71 7.61
N ALA A 262 -11.65 -16.94 8.50
CA ALA A 262 -13.03 -16.50 8.37
C ALA A 262 -13.07 -15.00 8.15
N LEU A 263 -13.90 -14.54 7.21
CA LEU A 263 -14.14 -13.12 6.98
C LEU A 263 -14.79 -12.51 8.23
N HIS A 264 -14.21 -11.44 8.75
CA HIS A 264 -14.73 -10.70 9.90
C HIS A 264 -15.39 -9.38 9.48
N GLU A 265 -14.73 -8.62 8.63
CA GLU A 265 -15.21 -7.33 8.14
C GLU A 265 -14.74 -7.13 6.70
N ARG A 266 -15.59 -6.52 5.87
CA ARG A 266 -15.25 -6.08 4.51
C ARG A 266 -15.76 -4.66 4.33
N VAL A 267 -14.91 -3.80 3.81
CA VAL A 267 -15.22 -2.41 3.45
C VAL A 267 -14.82 -2.15 2.01
N GLU A 268 -15.51 -1.21 1.36
CA GLU A 268 -15.25 -0.84 -0.02
C GLU A 268 -15.31 0.67 -0.16
N ARG A 269 -14.37 1.25 -0.93
CA ARG A 269 -14.32 2.68 -1.22
C ARG A 269 -13.56 2.91 -2.53
N GLY A 270 -14.16 3.72 -3.43
CA GLY A 270 -13.52 4.14 -4.68
C GLY A 270 -13.05 2.97 -5.55
N GLY A 271 -13.85 1.90 -5.67
CA GLY A 271 -13.50 0.71 -6.46
C GLY A 271 -12.47 -0.21 -5.79
N TRP A 272 -12.14 -0.01 -4.51
CA TRP A 272 -11.17 -0.83 -3.78
C TRP A 272 -11.78 -1.49 -2.55
N VAL A 273 -11.38 -2.73 -2.32
CA VAL A 273 -11.80 -3.55 -1.19
C VAL A 273 -10.68 -3.64 -0.17
N ALA A 274 -11.05 -3.48 1.11
CA ALA A 274 -10.24 -3.91 2.23
C ALA A 274 -11.04 -4.84 3.13
N ALA A 275 -10.38 -5.82 3.76
CA ALA A 275 -11.04 -6.78 4.61
C ALA A 275 -10.16 -7.23 5.76
N VAL A 276 -10.79 -7.56 6.88
CA VAL A 276 -10.16 -8.19 8.02
C VAL A 276 -10.67 -9.64 8.10
N PHE A 277 -9.72 -10.56 8.06
CA PHE A 277 -9.96 -11.97 8.31
C PHE A 277 -9.49 -12.35 9.71
N ARG A 278 -10.07 -13.39 10.30
CA ARG A 278 -9.61 -14.02 11.56
C ARG A 278 -9.13 -15.43 11.29
N SER A 279 -7.97 -15.79 11.80
CA SER A 279 -7.49 -17.17 11.79
C SER A 279 -8.34 -18.02 12.74
N GLY A 280 -8.66 -19.25 12.31
CA GLY A 280 -9.36 -20.21 13.16
C GLY A 280 -8.59 -20.50 14.45
N THR A 281 -9.29 -20.76 15.54
CA THR A 281 -8.68 -21.32 16.74
C THR A 281 -8.25 -22.74 16.41
N ARG A 282 -6.95 -23.06 16.51
CA ARG A 282 -6.51 -24.47 16.41
C ARG A 282 -7.17 -25.23 17.53
N HIS A 283 -8.22 -26.00 17.23
CA HIS A 283 -8.64 -27.06 18.11
C HIS A 283 -7.51 -28.08 18.12
N SER A 284 -6.79 -28.18 19.24
CA SER A 284 -5.91 -29.30 19.51
C SER A 284 -6.77 -30.57 19.32
N ARG A 285 -6.53 -31.32 18.24
CA ARG A 285 -6.97 -32.70 18.21
C ARG A 285 -6.31 -33.36 19.40
N VAL A 286 -7.07 -33.54 20.46
CA VAL A 286 -6.74 -34.50 21.50
C VAL A 286 -6.81 -35.86 20.81
N ASP A 287 -5.63 -36.38 20.40
CA ASP A 287 -5.51 -37.77 20.00
C ASP A 287 -5.90 -38.63 21.20
N GLY A 288 -7.17 -39.03 21.21
CA GLY A 288 -7.62 -40.07 22.09
C GLY A 288 -7.01 -41.39 21.65
N ARG A 289 -5.81 -41.66 22.19
CA ARG A 289 -5.32 -43.05 22.26
C ARG A 289 -5.98 -43.69 23.49
N HIS A 290 -6.92 -44.56 23.23
CA HIS A 290 -7.30 -45.67 24.11
C HIS A 290 -6.76 -46.96 23.52
#